data_701478f82b42355ef28aacbf14e462b5
#
_entry.id   701478f82b42355ef28aacbf14e462b5
#
_cell.length_a   1.000
_cell.length_b   1.000
_cell.length_c   1.000
_cell.angle_alpha   90.00
_cell.angle_beta   90.00
_cell.angle_gamma   90.00
#
_symmetry.space_group_name_H-M   'P 1'
#
loop_
_entity.id
_entity.type
_entity.pdbx_description
1 polymer ?
#
loop_
_entity_poly.entity_id
_entity_poly.type
_entity_poly.pdbx_seq_one_letter_code
_entity_poly.pdbx_strand_id
1 'polypeptide(L)'
;INMPIAYIVRARFVGLRDLGPCLPPQSAFQIIQGLETVTLRMQKHCDNAAKVAEFLSKHNKVTKVIYAGLDEDEAGKRANKYLKGGFGALCGFELKGGKQSGQKFIDNLNMFYHVANIGDARSLAIHPATTTHSQLSDEDMLATGVSPSYVRLSIGIEHIDDIISDLSNALDNA
;
A
#
# COMPACT_ATOMS: atom_id res chain seq x y z
N ILE A 1 -26.29 1.22 -28.66
CA ILE A 1 -25.24 0.53 -29.43
C ILE A 1 -24.95 -0.78 -28.72
N ASN A 2 -25.46 -1.87 -29.30
CA ASN A 2 -25.24 -3.21 -28.74
C ASN A 2 -23.90 -3.78 -29.27
N MET A 3 -22.82 -3.10 -28.95
CA MET A 3 -21.48 -3.48 -29.41
C MET A 3 -20.54 -3.65 -28.20
N PRO A 4 -19.64 -4.65 -28.20
CA PRO A 4 -18.69 -4.88 -27.13
C PRO A 4 -17.70 -3.72 -26.90
N ILE A 5 -17.69 -2.76 -27.83
CA ILE A 5 -16.82 -1.54 -27.75
C ILE A 5 -17.56 -0.30 -27.23
N ALA A 6 -18.79 -0.44 -26.72
CA ALA A 6 -19.60 0.71 -26.27
C ALA A 6 -18.87 1.59 -25.25
N TYR A 7 -18.11 0.99 -24.31
CA TYR A 7 -17.29 1.72 -23.36
C TYR A 7 -16.22 2.59 -24.05
N ILE A 8 -15.48 2.02 -25.00
CA ILE A 8 -14.43 2.74 -25.74
C ILE A 8 -15.02 3.87 -26.57
N VAL A 9 -16.16 3.62 -27.24
CA VAL A 9 -16.87 4.64 -28.01
C VAL A 9 -17.31 5.80 -27.13
N ARG A 10 -17.94 5.52 -25.96
CA ARG A 10 -18.33 6.56 -25.01
C ARG A 10 -17.14 7.32 -24.47
N ALA A 11 -16.06 6.65 -24.08
CA ALA A 11 -14.85 7.29 -23.58
C ALA A 11 -14.24 8.24 -24.61
N ARG A 12 -14.20 7.85 -25.89
CA ARG A 12 -13.64 8.68 -26.95
C ARG A 12 -14.53 9.86 -27.34
N PHE A 13 -15.84 9.64 -27.44
CA PHE A 13 -16.74 10.70 -27.92
C PHE A 13 -17.18 11.65 -26.81
N VAL A 14 -17.57 11.13 -25.65
CA VAL A 14 -18.03 11.99 -24.55
C VAL A 14 -16.85 12.41 -23.66
N GLY A 15 -16.06 11.46 -23.17
CA GLY A 15 -14.98 11.75 -22.24
C GLY A 15 -13.83 12.52 -22.88
N LEU A 16 -13.39 12.15 -24.06
CA LEU A 16 -12.24 12.78 -24.71
C LEU A 16 -12.64 13.92 -25.62
N ARG A 17 -13.50 13.68 -26.62
CA ARG A 17 -13.84 14.70 -27.60
C ARG A 17 -14.67 15.83 -27.02
N ASP A 18 -15.76 15.53 -26.32
CA ASP A 18 -16.72 16.54 -25.88
C ASP A 18 -16.24 17.31 -24.65
N LEU A 19 -15.57 16.63 -23.67
CA LEU A 19 -15.00 17.27 -22.49
C LEU A 19 -13.60 17.82 -22.74
N GLY A 20 -12.86 17.28 -23.73
CA GLY A 20 -11.59 17.81 -24.21
C GLY A 20 -10.37 17.69 -23.30
N PRO A 21 -10.27 16.74 -22.32
CA PRO A 21 -9.07 16.61 -21.53
C PRO A 21 -7.88 16.20 -22.43
N CYS A 22 -6.77 16.88 -22.25
CA CYS A 22 -5.55 16.61 -23.00
C CYS A 22 -4.36 16.57 -22.03
N LEU A 23 -3.52 15.56 -22.16
CA LEU A 23 -2.28 15.49 -21.38
C LEU A 23 -1.27 16.52 -21.91
N PRO A 24 -0.83 17.50 -21.10
CA PRO A 24 0.20 18.44 -21.51
C PRO A 24 1.53 17.73 -21.85
N PRO A 25 2.29 18.20 -22.86
CA PRO A 25 3.57 17.59 -23.22
C PRO A 25 4.55 17.47 -22.05
N GLN A 26 4.59 18.44 -21.15
CA GLN A 26 5.42 18.41 -19.95
C GLN A 26 5.04 17.28 -19.01
N SER A 27 3.76 17.02 -18.79
CA SER A 27 3.30 15.91 -17.97
C SER A 27 3.61 14.57 -18.65
N ALA A 28 3.47 14.47 -19.96
CA ALA A 28 3.88 13.27 -20.71
C ALA A 28 5.37 12.99 -20.57
N PHE A 29 6.21 14.01 -20.66
CA PHE A 29 7.65 13.90 -20.45
C PHE A 29 7.98 13.41 -19.04
N GLN A 30 7.35 13.96 -17.99
CA GLN A 30 7.56 13.53 -16.61
C GLN A 30 7.16 12.06 -16.38
N ILE A 31 6.06 11.62 -16.99
CA ILE A 31 5.61 10.21 -16.93
C ILE A 31 6.64 9.30 -17.61
N ILE A 32 7.14 9.68 -18.80
CA ILE A 32 8.16 8.91 -19.52
C ILE A 32 9.42 8.78 -18.67
N GLN A 33 9.91 9.89 -18.10
CA GLN A 33 11.07 9.87 -17.21
C GLN A 33 10.85 8.96 -16.00
N GLY A 34 9.66 8.96 -15.41
CA GLY A 34 9.30 8.05 -14.32
C GLY A 34 9.28 6.59 -14.73
N LEU A 35 8.89 6.29 -15.96
CA LEU A 35 8.85 4.92 -16.49
C LEU A 35 10.24 4.33 -16.76
N GLU A 36 11.22 5.15 -17.13
CA GLU A 36 12.59 4.69 -17.44
C GLU A 36 13.25 3.94 -16.27
N THR A 37 12.91 4.27 -15.03
CA THR A 37 13.48 3.65 -13.83
C THR A 37 12.49 2.81 -13.04
N VAL A 38 11.26 2.60 -13.55
CA VAL A 38 10.20 1.92 -12.78
C VAL A 38 10.59 0.49 -12.38
N THR A 39 11.24 -0.25 -13.27
CA THR A 39 11.64 -1.64 -12.98
C THR A 39 12.69 -1.72 -11.86
N LEU A 40 13.64 -0.80 -11.84
CA LEU A 40 14.66 -0.71 -10.78
C LEU A 40 14.01 -0.35 -9.43
N ARG A 41 13.12 0.63 -9.43
CA ARG A 41 12.39 1.02 -8.21
C ARG A 41 11.49 -0.10 -7.72
N MET A 42 10.72 -0.73 -8.61
CA MET A 42 9.82 -1.82 -8.21
C MET A 42 10.56 -3.03 -7.64
N GLN A 43 11.72 -3.39 -8.15
CA GLN A 43 12.54 -4.45 -7.57
C GLN A 43 12.92 -4.08 -6.13
N LYS A 44 13.43 -2.86 -5.91
CA LYS A 44 13.83 -2.41 -4.58
C LYS A 44 12.64 -2.34 -3.60
N HIS A 45 11.49 -1.86 -4.07
CA HIS A 45 10.24 -1.87 -3.30
C HIS A 45 9.84 -3.28 -2.85
N CYS A 46 9.84 -4.24 -3.77
CA CYS A 46 9.49 -5.63 -3.47
C CYS A 46 10.46 -6.27 -2.47
N ASP A 47 11.77 -6.06 -2.66
CA ASP A 47 12.81 -6.60 -1.79
C ASP A 47 12.67 -6.05 -0.36
N ASN A 48 12.43 -4.75 -0.22
CA ASN A 48 12.22 -4.11 1.07
C ASN A 48 10.91 -4.61 1.71
N ALA A 49 9.81 -4.66 0.94
CA ALA A 49 8.51 -5.08 1.47
C ALA A 49 8.52 -6.53 1.97
N ALA A 50 9.21 -7.43 1.28
CA ALA A 50 9.36 -8.81 1.72
C ALA A 50 10.06 -8.90 3.08
N LYS A 51 11.15 -8.15 3.28
CA LYS A 51 11.89 -8.10 4.55
C LYS A 51 11.07 -7.45 5.67
N VAL A 52 10.31 -6.40 5.36
CA VAL A 52 9.39 -5.77 6.32
C VAL A 52 8.30 -6.75 6.74
N ALA A 53 7.68 -7.44 5.80
CA ALA A 53 6.64 -8.42 6.11
C ALA A 53 7.17 -9.56 6.97
N GLU A 54 8.38 -10.07 6.67
CA GLU A 54 9.06 -11.07 7.50
C GLU A 54 9.36 -10.54 8.91
N PHE A 55 9.86 -9.31 9.05
CA PHE A 55 10.09 -8.67 10.35
C PHE A 55 8.80 -8.56 11.16
N LEU A 56 7.74 -8.04 10.56
CA LEU A 56 6.44 -7.86 11.21
C LEU A 56 5.83 -9.20 11.64
N SER A 57 5.99 -10.26 10.84
CA SER A 57 5.43 -11.58 11.16
C SER A 57 6.06 -12.24 12.42
N LYS A 58 7.26 -11.81 12.78
CA LYS A 58 7.99 -12.29 13.96
C LYS A 58 7.82 -11.40 15.18
N HIS A 59 7.20 -10.24 15.04
CA HIS A 59 7.11 -9.25 16.12
C HIS A 59 5.96 -9.58 17.09
N ASN A 60 6.23 -9.56 18.38
CA ASN A 60 5.30 -9.99 19.44
C ASN A 60 4.04 -9.13 19.59
N LYS A 61 4.08 -7.85 19.17
CA LYS A 61 2.94 -6.91 19.18
C LYS A 61 2.06 -7.02 17.92
N VAL A 62 2.49 -7.74 16.90
CA VAL A 62 1.73 -7.96 15.66
C VAL A 62 0.91 -9.24 15.80
N THR A 63 -0.36 -9.16 15.43
CA THR A 63 -1.27 -10.33 15.46
C THR A 63 -1.45 -10.97 14.10
N LYS A 64 -1.32 -10.19 13.04
CA LYS A 64 -1.50 -10.64 11.67
C LYS A 64 -0.71 -9.77 10.70
N VAL A 65 -0.14 -10.36 9.68
CA VAL A 65 0.46 -9.66 8.54
C VAL A 65 -0.30 -10.06 7.28
N ILE A 66 -0.57 -9.09 6.43
CA ILE A 66 -1.27 -9.25 5.15
C ILE A 66 -0.28 -8.85 4.06
N TYR A 67 0.34 -9.85 3.45
CA TYR A 67 1.31 -9.67 2.37
C TYR A 67 1.34 -10.90 1.48
N ALA A 68 1.11 -10.72 0.20
CA ALA A 68 0.94 -11.82 -0.76
C ALA A 68 2.14 -12.79 -0.83
N GLY A 69 3.32 -12.35 -0.42
CA GLY A 69 4.53 -13.19 -0.38
C GLY A 69 4.68 -14.06 0.86
N LEU A 70 3.84 -13.87 1.89
CA LEU A 70 3.81 -14.68 3.11
C LEU A 70 2.64 -15.67 3.16
N ASP A 71 1.61 -15.48 2.32
CA ASP A 71 0.41 -16.28 2.36
C ASP A 71 0.66 -17.69 1.77
N GLU A 72 0.30 -18.72 2.49
CA GLU A 72 0.38 -20.12 2.06
C GLU A 72 -0.98 -20.69 1.61
N ASP A 73 -2.03 -19.90 1.72
CA ASP A 73 -3.40 -20.24 1.35
C ASP A 73 -3.65 -20.14 -0.17
N GLU A 74 -4.93 -20.18 -0.59
CA GLU A 74 -5.32 -20.04 -1.99
C GLU A 74 -4.96 -18.66 -2.56
N ALA A 75 -4.87 -17.60 -1.74
CA ALA A 75 -4.42 -16.28 -2.17
C ALA A 75 -2.93 -16.29 -2.50
N GLY A 76 -2.12 -16.91 -1.64
CA GLY A 76 -0.68 -17.10 -1.87
C GLY A 76 -0.39 -17.97 -3.10
N LYS A 77 -1.14 -19.04 -3.31
CA LYS A 77 -1.02 -19.85 -4.55
C LYS A 77 -1.32 -19.02 -5.80
N ARG A 78 -2.35 -18.18 -5.77
CA ARG A 78 -2.68 -17.26 -6.88
C ARG A 78 -1.58 -16.23 -7.07
N ALA A 79 -1.07 -15.64 -6.00
CA ALA A 79 0.03 -14.69 -6.05
C ALA A 79 1.25 -15.31 -6.72
N ASN A 80 1.69 -16.48 -6.30
CA ASN A 80 2.81 -17.21 -6.90
C ASN A 80 2.60 -17.56 -8.38
N LYS A 81 1.35 -17.79 -8.78
CA LYS A 81 1.00 -18.09 -10.18
C LYS A 81 1.12 -16.85 -11.06
N TYR A 82 0.64 -15.70 -10.61
CA TYR A 82 0.46 -14.50 -11.44
C TYR A 82 1.52 -13.42 -11.22
N LEU A 83 2.07 -13.30 -10.02
CA LEU A 83 3.10 -12.30 -9.71
C LEU A 83 4.49 -12.89 -9.93
N LYS A 84 5.24 -12.31 -10.84
CA LYS A 84 6.61 -12.72 -11.16
C LYS A 84 7.58 -11.58 -10.86
N GLY A 85 8.67 -11.89 -10.17
CA GLY A 85 9.68 -10.91 -9.80
C GLY A 85 9.43 -10.17 -8.48
N GLY A 86 8.34 -10.49 -7.76
CA GLY A 86 8.03 -9.93 -6.43
C GLY A 86 6.54 -9.78 -6.19
N PHE A 87 6.16 -9.47 -4.95
CA PHE A 87 4.76 -9.44 -4.50
C PHE A 87 4.24 -8.02 -4.23
N GLY A 88 4.95 -7.01 -4.75
CA GLY A 88 4.59 -5.60 -4.57
C GLY A 88 5.13 -5.01 -3.27
N ALA A 89 4.77 -3.75 -3.03
CA ALA A 89 5.28 -2.94 -1.93
C ALA A 89 4.23 -2.64 -0.84
N LEU A 90 3.01 -3.12 -1.00
CA LEU A 90 1.96 -2.94 -0.01
C LEU A 90 1.99 -4.07 1.01
N CYS A 91 2.08 -3.69 2.28
CA CYS A 91 2.03 -4.60 3.41
C CYS A 91 1.02 -4.06 4.41
N GLY A 92 0.08 -4.89 4.85
CA GLY A 92 -0.83 -4.58 5.93
C GLY A 92 -0.51 -5.41 7.16
N PHE A 93 -0.82 -4.89 8.34
CA PHE A 93 -0.72 -5.67 9.57
C PHE A 93 -1.69 -5.18 10.63
N GLU A 94 -1.96 -6.03 11.61
CA GLU A 94 -2.83 -5.75 12.73
C GLU A 94 -2.03 -5.82 14.04
N LEU A 95 -2.31 -4.87 14.93
CA LEU A 95 -1.64 -4.75 16.22
C LEU A 95 -2.49 -5.32 17.36
N LYS A 96 -1.82 -5.83 18.39
CA LYS A 96 -2.43 -6.05 19.70
C LYS A 96 -2.79 -4.69 20.32
N GLY A 97 -3.96 -4.60 20.98
CA GLY A 97 -4.39 -3.36 21.65
C GLY A 97 -5.33 -2.46 20.84
N GLY A 98 -5.74 -2.92 19.65
CA GLY A 98 -6.82 -2.29 18.90
C GLY A 98 -6.47 -0.91 18.31
N LYS A 99 -7.50 -0.06 18.16
CA LYS A 99 -7.40 1.27 17.53
C LYS A 99 -6.35 2.18 18.18
N GLN A 100 -6.22 2.12 19.50
CA GLN A 100 -5.25 2.96 20.23
C GLN A 100 -3.80 2.62 19.89
N SER A 101 -3.47 1.33 19.78
CA SER A 101 -2.13 0.91 19.40
C SER A 101 -1.79 1.29 17.95
N GLY A 102 -2.74 1.18 17.03
CA GLY A 102 -2.56 1.67 15.66
C GLY A 102 -2.25 3.16 15.59
N GLN A 103 -2.97 3.97 16.37
CA GLN A 103 -2.70 5.41 16.45
C GLN A 103 -1.31 5.70 17.03
N LYS A 104 -0.98 5.11 18.18
CA LYS A 104 0.34 5.30 18.80
C LYS A 104 1.48 4.86 17.89
N PHE A 105 1.30 3.76 17.17
CA PHE A 105 2.27 3.30 16.18
C PHE A 105 2.55 4.39 15.14
N ILE A 106 1.51 4.96 14.53
CA ILE A 106 1.67 6.04 13.54
C ILE A 106 2.36 7.26 14.15
N ASP A 107 1.97 7.65 15.37
CA ASP A 107 2.52 8.84 16.05
C ASP A 107 4.01 8.69 16.43
N ASN A 108 4.52 7.46 16.51
CA ASN A 108 5.93 7.16 16.81
C ASN A 108 6.80 6.87 15.59
N LEU A 109 6.24 6.89 14.37
CA LEU A 109 7.03 6.81 13.14
C LEU A 109 7.75 8.14 12.88
N ASN A 110 9.02 8.07 12.51
CA ASN A 110 9.84 9.24 12.22
C ASN A 110 10.18 9.37 10.74
N MET A 111 10.35 8.27 10.03
CA MET A 111 10.74 8.23 8.63
C MET A 111 9.55 8.09 7.70
N PHE A 112 8.53 7.33 8.10
CA PHE A 112 7.35 7.11 7.28
C PHE A 112 6.48 8.35 7.20
N TYR A 113 6.01 8.68 6.02
CA TYR A 113 5.00 9.72 5.83
C TYR A 113 3.60 9.17 6.13
N HIS A 114 2.86 9.88 6.98
CA HIS A 114 1.46 9.55 7.28
C HIS A 114 0.55 10.09 6.17
N VAL A 115 0.33 9.32 5.14
CA VAL A 115 -0.50 9.69 3.97
C VAL A 115 -1.11 8.48 3.28
N ALA A 116 -2.34 8.65 2.80
CA ALA A 116 -3.08 7.62 2.06
C ALA A 116 -2.67 7.59 0.58
N ASN A 117 -1.40 7.29 0.29
CA ASN A 117 -0.89 7.15 -1.06
C ASN A 117 -0.20 5.78 -1.26
N ILE A 118 0.23 5.49 -2.47
CA ILE A 118 0.84 4.21 -2.86
C ILE A 118 1.94 4.48 -3.90
N GLY A 119 3.07 3.79 -3.75
CA GLY A 119 4.12 3.76 -4.78
C GLY A 119 5.05 4.96 -4.80
N ASP A 120 5.04 5.77 -3.74
CA ASP A 120 6.06 6.79 -3.54
C ASP A 120 7.43 6.12 -3.32
N ALA A 121 8.51 6.78 -3.71
CA ALA A 121 9.86 6.36 -3.39
C ALA A 121 10.12 6.32 -1.88
N ARG A 122 9.37 7.09 -1.10
CA ARG A 122 9.38 7.09 0.37
C ARG A 122 8.41 6.07 0.92
N SER A 123 8.75 5.56 2.08
CA SER A 123 7.85 4.72 2.86
C SER A 123 6.69 5.53 3.43
N LEU A 124 5.47 5.00 3.26
CA LEU A 124 4.23 5.63 3.68
C LEU A 124 3.48 4.70 4.63
N ALA A 125 2.79 5.28 5.61
CA ALA A 125 1.94 4.55 6.54
C ALA A 125 0.57 5.23 6.67
N ILE A 126 -0.47 4.42 6.88
CA ILE A 126 -1.80 4.93 7.21
C ILE A 126 -2.49 3.99 8.20
N HIS A 127 -3.18 4.58 9.17
CA HIS A 127 -4.09 3.88 10.08
C HIS A 127 -5.53 4.25 9.68
N PRO A 128 -6.24 3.40 8.92
CA PRO A 128 -7.55 3.73 8.37
C PRO A 128 -8.58 4.12 9.43
N ALA A 129 -8.57 3.45 10.59
CA ALA A 129 -9.52 3.70 11.66
C ALA A 129 -9.47 5.13 12.23
N THR A 130 -8.35 5.84 12.12
CA THR A 130 -8.22 7.24 12.57
C THR A 130 -8.20 8.25 11.41
N THR A 131 -8.25 7.78 10.16
CA THR A 131 -8.15 8.63 8.97
C THR A 131 -9.26 8.35 7.96
N THR A 132 -9.01 7.53 6.96
CA THR A 132 -9.93 7.30 5.82
C THR A 132 -11.24 6.62 6.19
N HIS A 133 -11.30 5.89 7.30
CA HIS A 133 -12.47 5.16 7.79
C HIS A 133 -12.97 5.70 9.16
N SER A 134 -12.49 6.88 9.57
CA SER A 134 -12.81 7.44 10.89
C SER A 134 -14.29 7.75 11.11
N GLN A 135 -15.08 7.84 10.03
CA GLN A 135 -16.53 8.08 10.08
C GLN A 135 -17.36 6.80 10.23
N LEU A 136 -16.73 5.62 10.06
CA LEU A 136 -17.39 4.33 10.19
C LEU A 136 -17.43 3.88 11.66
N SER A 137 -18.51 3.16 12.03
CA SER A 137 -18.51 2.37 13.26
C SER A 137 -17.51 1.22 13.15
N ASP A 138 -17.08 0.64 14.28
CA ASP A 138 -16.19 -0.52 14.26
C ASP A 138 -16.82 -1.71 13.54
N GLU A 139 -18.15 -1.88 13.62
CA GLU A 139 -18.90 -2.92 12.91
C GLU A 139 -18.87 -2.71 11.38
N ASP A 140 -19.14 -1.48 10.93
CA ASP A 140 -19.11 -1.14 9.51
C ASP A 140 -17.68 -1.27 8.96
N MET A 141 -16.69 -0.89 9.74
CA MET A 141 -15.27 -1.03 9.36
C MET A 141 -14.89 -2.50 9.17
N LEU A 142 -15.26 -3.37 10.11
CA LEU A 142 -15.05 -4.81 9.99
C LEU A 142 -15.78 -5.40 8.79
N ALA A 143 -17.00 -4.92 8.47
CA ALA A 143 -17.75 -5.33 7.29
C ALA A 143 -17.02 -4.98 5.97
N THR A 144 -16.18 -3.94 5.95
CA THR A 144 -15.31 -3.62 4.82
C THR A 144 -14.02 -4.45 4.78
N GLY A 145 -13.78 -5.30 5.77
CA GLY A 145 -12.56 -6.11 5.90
C GLY A 145 -11.38 -5.40 6.56
N VAL A 146 -11.61 -4.25 7.18
CA VAL A 146 -10.59 -3.46 7.87
C VAL A 146 -10.83 -3.53 9.37
N SER A 147 -9.87 -4.07 10.12
CA SER A 147 -9.96 -4.07 11.58
C SER A 147 -9.56 -2.71 12.17
N PRO A 148 -10.05 -2.35 13.39
CA PRO A 148 -9.66 -1.10 14.05
C PRO A 148 -8.17 -0.97 14.35
N SER A 149 -7.44 -2.08 14.42
CA SER A 149 -5.98 -2.11 14.65
C SER A 149 -5.15 -2.18 13.38
N TYR A 150 -5.79 -2.20 12.21
CA TYR A 150 -5.12 -2.38 10.93
C TYR A 150 -4.30 -1.16 10.54
N VAL A 151 -3.04 -1.39 10.18
CA VAL A 151 -2.14 -0.40 9.58
C VAL A 151 -1.74 -0.87 8.19
N ARG A 152 -1.76 0.03 7.21
CA ARG A 152 -1.25 -0.22 5.87
C ARG A 152 0.05 0.54 5.65
N LEU A 153 1.05 -0.17 5.17
CA LEU A 153 2.32 0.38 4.73
C LEU A 153 2.44 0.33 3.21
N SER A 154 3.02 1.37 2.62
CA SER A 154 3.56 1.37 1.27
C SER A 154 5.07 1.52 1.38
N ILE A 155 5.80 0.45 1.21
CA ILE A 155 7.23 0.40 1.49
C ILE A 155 8.01 1.06 0.36
N GLY A 156 8.89 1.99 0.72
CA GLY A 156 9.72 2.77 -0.19
C GLY A 156 11.03 2.07 -0.58
N ILE A 157 11.95 2.87 -1.12
CA ILE A 157 13.25 2.40 -1.62
C ILE A 157 14.42 2.78 -0.70
N GLU A 158 14.14 3.27 0.50
CA GLU A 158 15.16 3.62 1.50
C GLU A 158 15.98 2.39 1.91
N HIS A 159 17.03 2.59 2.69
CA HIS A 159 17.82 1.48 3.21
C HIS A 159 16.95 0.63 4.15
N ILE A 160 17.00 -0.68 3.99
CA ILE A 160 16.11 -1.59 4.73
C ILE A 160 16.30 -1.52 6.23
N ASP A 161 17.53 -1.31 6.70
CA ASP A 161 17.81 -1.24 8.12
C ASP A 161 17.20 0.02 8.75
N ASP A 162 17.13 1.14 8.02
CA ASP A 162 16.46 2.36 8.47
C ASP A 162 14.95 2.15 8.56
N ILE A 163 14.35 1.49 7.56
CA ILE A 163 12.93 1.12 7.56
C ILE A 163 12.62 0.25 8.79
N ILE A 164 13.39 -0.82 9.01
CA ILE A 164 13.17 -1.75 10.13
C ILE A 164 13.39 -1.07 11.47
N SER A 165 14.41 -0.21 11.57
CA SER A 165 14.69 0.54 12.81
C SER A 165 13.53 1.47 13.19
N ASP A 166 12.96 2.19 12.22
CA ASP A 166 11.82 3.08 12.46
C ASP A 166 10.57 2.29 12.86
N LEU A 167 10.28 1.19 12.16
CA LEU A 167 9.17 0.29 12.51
C LEU A 167 9.33 -0.33 13.89
N SER A 168 10.53 -0.79 14.25
CA SER A 168 10.82 -1.36 15.57
C SER A 168 10.57 -0.34 16.67
N ASN A 169 11.11 0.86 16.52
CA ASN A 169 10.90 1.94 17.47
C ASN A 169 9.41 2.29 17.64
N ALA A 170 8.68 2.39 16.53
CA ALA A 170 7.24 2.70 16.58
C ALA A 170 6.44 1.56 17.25
N LEU A 171 6.78 0.29 16.96
CA LEU A 171 6.16 -0.86 17.59
C LEU A 171 6.44 -0.94 19.10
N ASP A 172 7.66 -0.66 19.53
CA ASP A 172 8.03 -0.70 20.94
C ASP A 172 7.26 0.32 21.79
N ASN A 173 6.81 1.41 21.18
CA ASN A 173 6.07 2.50 21.81
C ASN A 173 4.54 2.47 21.57
N ALA A 174 4.03 1.47 20.84
CA ALA A 174 2.61 1.33 20.49
C ALA A 174 1.76 0.64 21.58
#